data_4d476d5f2b344064f9c2aa8e4aa88c45
#
_entry.id   4d476d5f2b344064f9c2aa8e4aa88c45
#
_cell.length_a   1.000
_cell.length_b   1.000
_cell.length_c   1.000
_cell.angle_alpha   90.00
_cell.angle_beta   90.00
_cell.angle_gamma   90.00
#
_symmetry.space_group_name_H-M   'P 1'
#
loop_
_entity.id
_entity.type
_entity.pdbx_description
1 polymer ?
#
loop_
_entity_poly.entity_id
_entity_poly.type
_entity_poly.pdbx_seq_one_letter_code
_entity_poly.pdbx_strand_id
1 'polypeptide(L)'
;MPGLHNPTRHQQQIMQRTGALAARFSERAQINDVASVFPHENYRDLHEAGYLRLSLPTEYGGEGADVFDMVLAQEILGRGDASTALVVGMMLSLLGRVIDARAWPDAVLADICGTLAREGGTINNCVTEAELGSISRGGLPAMTGERVDGGWRVTGRKIFVTGAPVLRFLATAVVLPPSEAAPQGELVSAIVEGGSPGLSIDDTWSGALGLRGCGNQAVNYDQVFVPDARIVERVAVGGPRKAPGTNAWNLPLAAVYLGIGQAALNAAAHYANNRVPPALGKPIATAPHVQQWLGQMDVALRAARAVLHDAARTWLSGDVPADFGASIAAAKYLCTNAACTVTETALRVAGGFSMTRDLPLERYFRDARGGLFQPPQDDLALGMIGRAALAAEKRRVPG
;
A
#
# COMPACT_ATOMS: atom_id res chain seq x y z
N MET A 1 19.90 9.72 1.73
CA MET A 1 18.81 10.49 2.38
C MET A 1 19.44 11.44 3.36
N PRO A 2 19.17 12.75 3.34
CA PRO A 2 19.63 13.65 4.39
C PRO A 2 18.90 13.30 5.69
N GLY A 3 19.67 12.94 6.71
CA GLY A 3 19.29 12.16 7.84
C GLY A 3 18.42 12.82 8.88
N LEU A 4 17.27 12.22 9.08
CA LEU A 4 16.53 12.23 10.35
C LEU A 4 16.83 10.96 11.19
N HIS A 5 17.63 10.03 10.67
CA HIS A 5 17.90 8.75 11.31
C HIS A 5 19.25 8.17 10.83
N ASN A 6 20.05 7.69 11.76
CA ASN A 6 21.22 6.87 11.45
C ASN A 6 20.77 5.41 11.39
N PRO A 7 20.68 4.79 10.19
CA PRO A 7 20.20 3.44 10.05
C PRO A 7 21.14 2.44 10.73
N THR A 8 20.57 1.42 11.40
CA THR A 8 21.30 0.29 11.93
C THR A 8 21.97 -0.51 10.81
N ARG A 9 22.90 -1.41 11.13
CA ARG A 9 23.53 -2.29 10.14
C ARG A 9 22.48 -3.15 9.41
N HIS A 10 21.49 -3.65 10.13
CA HIS A 10 20.37 -4.40 9.56
C HIS A 10 19.59 -3.55 8.54
N GLN A 11 19.20 -2.35 8.93
CA GLN A 11 18.51 -1.40 8.05
C GLN A 11 19.33 -1.01 6.82
N GLN A 12 20.65 -0.82 6.97
CA GLN A 12 21.53 -0.57 5.84
C GLN A 12 21.52 -1.72 4.82
N GLN A 13 21.52 -2.97 5.28
CA GLN A 13 21.43 -4.16 4.42
C GLN A 13 20.10 -4.22 3.68
N ILE A 14 18.97 -3.99 4.38
CA ILE A 14 17.63 -3.91 3.75
C ILE A 14 17.60 -2.80 2.71
N MET A 15 18.07 -1.59 3.06
CA MET A 15 18.08 -0.44 2.16
C MET A 15 18.96 -0.68 0.92
N GLN A 16 20.12 -1.33 1.07
CA GLN A 16 21.00 -1.68 -0.04
C GLN A 16 20.34 -2.69 -0.99
N ARG A 17 19.76 -3.77 -0.43
CA ARG A 17 19.01 -4.80 -1.19
C ARG A 17 17.86 -4.17 -1.95
N THR A 18 17.07 -3.36 -1.28
CA THR A 18 15.92 -2.65 -1.87
C THR A 18 16.36 -1.63 -2.93
N GLY A 19 17.47 -0.94 -2.70
CA GLY A 19 18.05 0.00 -3.68
C GLY A 19 18.43 -0.65 -5.00
N ALA A 20 19.00 -1.85 -4.95
CA ALA A 20 19.32 -2.63 -6.15
C ALA A 20 18.06 -3.05 -6.93
N LEU A 21 17.01 -3.47 -6.21
CA LEU A 21 15.71 -3.79 -6.82
C LEU A 21 15.05 -2.54 -7.42
N ALA A 22 15.01 -1.43 -6.70
CA ALA A 22 14.43 -0.17 -7.17
C ALA A 22 15.12 0.36 -8.44
N ALA A 23 16.44 0.26 -8.52
CA ALA A 23 17.19 0.63 -9.72
C ALA A 23 16.76 -0.22 -10.93
N ARG A 24 16.71 -1.55 -10.78
CA ARG A 24 16.25 -2.47 -11.83
C ARG A 24 14.80 -2.22 -12.24
N PHE A 25 13.91 -1.94 -11.29
CA PHE A 25 12.50 -1.68 -11.57
C PHE A 25 12.29 -0.35 -12.30
N SER A 26 13.10 0.67 -12.00
CA SER A 26 13.00 1.96 -12.68
C SER A 26 13.29 1.87 -14.17
N GLU A 27 14.14 0.94 -14.61
CA GLU A 27 14.47 0.70 -16.02
C GLU A 27 13.26 0.14 -16.80
N ARG A 28 12.38 -0.64 -16.13
CA ARG A 28 11.22 -1.29 -16.72
C ARG A 28 9.92 -0.48 -16.56
N ALA A 29 9.88 0.38 -15.54
CA ALA A 29 8.64 1.04 -15.10
C ALA A 29 7.97 1.87 -16.20
N GLN A 30 8.74 2.60 -17.02
CA GLN A 30 8.20 3.38 -18.12
C GLN A 30 7.59 2.50 -19.22
N ILE A 31 8.25 1.40 -19.55
CA ILE A 31 7.80 0.45 -20.59
C ILE A 31 6.49 -0.20 -20.13
N ASN A 32 6.44 -0.68 -18.90
CA ASN A 32 5.27 -1.33 -18.32
C ASN A 32 4.08 -0.36 -18.20
N ASP A 33 4.32 0.90 -17.80
CA ASP A 33 3.28 1.93 -17.71
C ASP A 33 2.69 2.26 -19.08
N VAL A 34 3.53 2.46 -20.10
CA VAL A 34 3.06 2.77 -21.46
C VAL A 34 2.24 1.64 -22.05
N ALA A 35 2.69 0.41 -21.85
CA ALA A 35 1.98 -0.79 -22.33
C ALA A 35 0.79 -1.20 -21.45
N SER A 36 0.64 -0.57 -20.27
CA SER A 36 -0.33 -0.97 -19.24
C SER A 36 -0.25 -2.45 -18.88
N VAL A 37 0.98 -2.99 -18.78
CA VAL A 37 1.21 -4.39 -18.46
C VAL A 37 1.63 -4.59 -17.03
N PHE A 38 1.23 -5.72 -16.43
CA PHE A 38 1.63 -6.09 -15.10
C PHE A 38 3.08 -6.57 -15.07
N PRO A 39 3.95 -6.05 -14.16
CA PRO A 39 5.39 -6.32 -14.14
C PRO A 39 5.73 -7.65 -13.45
N HIS A 40 5.34 -8.80 -13.98
CA HIS A 40 5.60 -10.12 -13.38
C HIS A 40 7.07 -10.36 -13.03
N GLU A 41 8.00 -9.80 -13.81
CA GLU A 41 9.44 -9.92 -13.56
C GLU A 41 9.85 -9.28 -12.23
N ASN A 42 9.23 -8.15 -11.86
CA ASN A 42 9.53 -7.48 -10.61
C ASN A 42 9.22 -8.39 -9.41
N TYR A 43 8.17 -9.20 -9.48
CA TYR A 43 7.80 -10.11 -8.37
C TYR A 43 8.72 -11.33 -8.29
N ARG A 44 9.26 -11.81 -9.43
CA ARG A 44 10.33 -12.81 -9.42
C ARG A 44 11.58 -12.25 -8.77
N ASP A 45 12.02 -11.05 -9.16
CA ASP A 45 13.17 -10.37 -8.58
C ASP A 45 12.99 -10.13 -7.07
N LEU A 46 11.78 -9.72 -6.63
CA LEU A 46 11.45 -9.53 -5.20
C LEU A 46 11.56 -10.84 -4.42
N HIS A 47 11.05 -11.94 -4.98
CA HIS A 47 11.13 -13.26 -4.35
C HIS A 47 12.57 -13.75 -4.26
N GLU A 48 13.32 -13.74 -5.37
CA GLU A 48 14.72 -14.17 -5.44
C GLU A 48 15.62 -13.36 -4.50
N ALA A 49 15.39 -12.06 -4.38
CA ALA A 49 16.10 -11.20 -3.43
C ALA A 49 15.63 -11.37 -1.98
N GLY A 50 14.62 -12.20 -1.69
CA GLY A 50 14.06 -12.38 -0.37
C GLY A 50 13.23 -11.20 0.17
N TYR A 51 12.87 -10.24 -0.68
CA TYR A 51 12.13 -9.06 -0.26
C TYR A 51 10.72 -9.40 0.26
N LEU A 52 10.02 -10.34 -0.40
CA LEU A 52 8.65 -10.73 -0.03
C LEU A 52 8.56 -11.42 1.33
N ARG A 53 9.67 -11.94 1.85
CA ARG A 53 9.73 -12.59 3.17
C ARG A 53 10.32 -11.71 4.27
N LEU A 54 10.74 -10.46 3.97
CA LEU A 54 11.41 -9.59 4.94
C LEU A 54 10.60 -9.44 6.24
N SER A 55 9.32 -9.10 6.14
CA SER A 55 8.45 -8.84 7.30
C SER A 55 7.75 -10.07 7.86
N LEU A 56 7.89 -11.24 7.21
CA LEU A 56 7.27 -12.46 7.72
C LEU A 56 7.99 -12.93 8.98
N PRO A 57 7.29 -13.55 9.96
CA PRO A 57 7.90 -14.09 11.15
C PRO A 57 8.98 -15.13 10.84
N THR A 58 10.04 -15.15 11.65
CA THR A 58 11.17 -16.05 11.45
C THR A 58 10.78 -17.52 11.60
N GLU A 59 9.82 -17.83 12.48
CA GLU A 59 9.25 -19.18 12.65
C GLU A 59 8.56 -19.72 11.40
N TYR A 60 8.15 -18.83 10.47
CA TYR A 60 7.53 -19.21 9.19
C TYR A 60 8.47 -19.03 7.98
N GLY A 61 9.78 -18.84 8.23
CA GLY A 61 10.79 -18.69 7.17
C GLY A 61 10.99 -17.26 6.68
N GLY A 62 10.48 -16.28 7.40
CA GLY A 62 10.72 -14.85 7.17
C GLY A 62 12.01 -14.33 7.80
N GLU A 63 12.25 -13.02 7.65
CA GLU A 63 13.41 -12.32 8.23
C GLU A 63 13.04 -11.46 9.45
N GLY A 64 11.75 -11.31 9.78
CA GLY A 64 11.26 -10.60 10.97
C GLY A 64 11.51 -9.09 10.96
N ALA A 65 11.62 -8.49 9.78
CA ALA A 65 11.76 -7.03 9.66
C ALA A 65 10.54 -6.31 10.25
N ASP A 66 10.79 -5.28 11.03
CA ASP A 66 9.74 -4.51 11.70
C ASP A 66 9.08 -3.47 10.78
N VAL A 67 8.06 -2.78 11.30
CA VAL A 67 7.29 -1.80 10.53
C VAL A 67 8.17 -0.63 10.06
N PHE A 68 9.17 -0.22 10.86
CA PHE A 68 10.05 0.89 10.48
C PHE A 68 11.04 0.45 9.39
N ASP A 69 11.57 -0.76 9.47
CA ASP A 69 12.39 -1.35 8.43
C ASP A 69 11.66 -1.37 7.09
N MET A 70 10.36 -1.75 7.11
CA MET A 70 9.53 -1.78 5.92
C MET A 70 9.12 -0.38 5.43
N VAL A 71 9.01 0.62 6.31
CA VAL A 71 8.85 2.03 5.90
C VAL A 71 10.05 2.50 5.09
N LEU A 72 11.28 2.21 5.54
CA LEU A 72 12.50 2.55 4.82
C LEU A 72 12.59 1.82 3.46
N ALA A 73 12.27 0.53 3.47
CA ALA A 73 12.29 -0.30 2.27
C ALA A 73 11.25 0.16 1.23
N GLN A 74 10.02 0.41 1.65
CA GLN A 74 8.92 0.79 0.75
C GLN A 74 9.09 2.19 0.16
N GLU A 75 9.67 3.14 0.90
CA GLU A 75 10.05 4.43 0.32
C GLU A 75 11.08 4.27 -0.81
N ILE A 76 12.07 3.39 -0.63
CA ILE A 76 13.09 3.13 -1.66
C ILE A 76 12.46 2.41 -2.84
N LEU A 77 11.64 1.38 -2.62
CA LEU A 77 11.00 0.62 -3.67
C LEU A 77 10.07 1.49 -4.52
N GLY A 78 9.29 2.36 -3.86
CA GLY A 78 8.37 3.32 -4.50
C GLY A 78 9.06 4.33 -5.43
N ARG A 79 10.36 4.59 -5.24
CA ARG A 79 11.17 5.41 -6.17
C ARG A 79 11.43 4.70 -7.49
N GLY A 80 11.57 3.37 -7.45
CA GLY A 80 11.82 2.56 -8.63
C GLY A 80 10.56 2.31 -9.44
N ASP A 81 9.57 1.68 -8.81
CA ASP A 81 8.26 1.40 -9.39
C ASP A 81 7.15 1.44 -8.33
N ALA A 82 6.35 2.48 -8.39
CA ALA A 82 5.24 2.70 -7.46
C ALA A 82 4.18 1.60 -7.54
N SER A 83 3.91 1.06 -8.72
CA SER A 83 2.94 0.00 -8.94
C SER A 83 3.32 -1.28 -8.19
N THR A 84 4.57 -1.73 -8.33
CA THR A 84 5.10 -2.89 -7.62
C THR A 84 5.13 -2.65 -6.11
N ALA A 85 5.62 -1.48 -5.67
CA ALA A 85 5.69 -1.12 -4.26
C ALA A 85 4.31 -1.07 -3.60
N LEU A 86 3.28 -0.59 -4.31
CA LEU A 86 1.90 -0.56 -3.83
C LEU A 86 1.36 -1.96 -3.53
N VAL A 87 1.53 -2.91 -4.44
CA VAL A 87 1.06 -4.29 -4.25
C VAL A 87 1.72 -4.92 -3.02
N VAL A 88 3.04 -4.76 -2.87
CA VAL A 88 3.73 -5.24 -1.66
C VAL A 88 3.24 -4.51 -0.40
N GLY A 89 3.01 -3.20 -0.48
CA GLY A 89 2.45 -2.41 0.61
C GLY A 89 1.09 -2.92 1.09
N MET A 90 0.23 -3.39 0.17
CA MET A 90 -1.06 -4.00 0.52
C MET A 90 -0.87 -5.34 1.26
N MET A 91 0.06 -6.19 0.81
CA MET A 91 0.43 -7.41 1.52
C MET A 91 0.92 -7.11 2.95
N LEU A 92 1.83 -6.14 3.10
CA LEU A 92 2.36 -5.72 4.39
C LEU A 92 1.25 -5.22 5.34
N SER A 93 0.32 -4.41 4.82
CA SER A 93 -0.81 -3.91 5.60
C SER A 93 -1.71 -5.02 6.13
N LEU A 94 -1.99 -6.04 5.32
CA LEU A 94 -2.80 -7.18 5.74
C LEU A 94 -2.04 -8.09 6.71
N LEU A 95 -0.90 -8.64 6.29
CA LEU A 95 -0.16 -9.63 7.08
C LEU A 95 0.35 -9.05 8.39
N GLY A 96 0.91 -7.84 8.37
CA GLY A 96 1.37 -7.19 9.58
C GLY A 96 0.25 -7.03 10.60
N ARG A 97 -0.94 -6.58 10.16
CA ARG A 97 -2.12 -6.46 11.05
C ARG A 97 -2.54 -7.81 11.64
N VAL A 98 -2.66 -8.83 10.80
CA VAL A 98 -3.19 -10.13 11.30
C VAL A 98 -2.18 -10.87 12.19
N ILE A 99 -0.90 -10.67 11.96
CA ILE A 99 0.19 -11.21 12.77
C ILE A 99 0.25 -10.49 14.13
N ASP A 100 0.32 -9.15 14.13
CA ASP A 100 0.40 -8.35 15.35
C ASP A 100 -0.83 -8.55 16.25
N ALA A 101 -2.02 -8.62 15.65
CA ALA A 101 -3.28 -8.81 16.36
C ALA A 101 -3.61 -10.28 16.67
N ARG A 102 -2.80 -11.25 16.20
CA ARG A 102 -3.12 -12.68 16.21
C ARG A 102 -4.55 -12.96 15.76
N ALA A 103 -4.94 -12.30 14.66
CA ALA A 103 -6.33 -12.31 14.21
C ALA A 103 -6.74 -13.60 13.49
N TRP A 104 -5.76 -14.35 12.99
CA TRP A 104 -5.97 -15.62 12.32
C TRP A 104 -5.41 -16.79 13.17
N PRO A 105 -5.97 -18.01 13.04
CA PRO A 105 -5.40 -19.19 13.68
C PRO A 105 -3.94 -19.43 13.29
N ASP A 106 -3.10 -19.85 14.22
CA ASP A 106 -1.66 -20.09 14.01
C ASP A 106 -1.41 -21.04 12.82
N ALA A 107 -2.23 -22.08 12.67
CA ALA A 107 -2.11 -23.01 11.54
C ALA A 107 -2.33 -22.33 10.18
N VAL A 108 -3.25 -21.36 10.10
CA VAL A 108 -3.51 -20.58 8.88
C VAL A 108 -2.36 -19.62 8.59
N LEU A 109 -1.84 -18.94 9.63
CA LEU A 109 -0.68 -18.07 9.50
C LEU A 109 0.57 -18.85 9.07
N ALA A 110 0.85 -19.99 9.69
CA ALA A 110 1.98 -20.84 9.36
C ALA A 110 1.94 -21.32 7.91
N ASP A 111 0.77 -21.75 7.44
CA ASP A 111 0.57 -22.20 6.07
C ASP A 111 0.76 -21.07 5.05
N ILE A 112 0.10 -19.92 5.27
CA ILE A 112 0.17 -18.77 4.36
C ILE A 112 1.58 -18.16 4.33
N CYS A 113 2.13 -17.81 5.51
CA CYS A 113 3.45 -17.19 5.58
C CYS A 113 4.54 -18.14 5.09
N GLY A 114 4.47 -19.45 5.48
CA GLY A 114 5.40 -20.46 5.02
C GLY A 114 5.35 -20.66 3.49
N THR A 115 4.16 -20.65 2.89
CA THR A 115 4.01 -20.74 1.43
C THR A 115 4.59 -19.50 0.74
N LEU A 116 4.24 -18.29 1.20
CA LEU A 116 4.78 -17.05 0.63
C LEU A 116 6.31 -16.96 0.76
N ALA A 117 6.87 -17.43 1.87
CA ALA A 117 8.32 -17.44 2.07
C ALA A 117 9.06 -18.39 1.12
N ARG A 118 8.49 -19.56 0.83
CA ARG A 118 9.10 -20.59 -0.03
C ARG A 118 8.85 -20.35 -1.52
N GLU A 119 7.62 -20.02 -1.88
CA GLU A 119 7.13 -20.03 -3.26
C GLU A 119 6.97 -18.64 -3.86
N GLY A 120 7.00 -17.61 -3.02
CA GLY A 120 6.70 -16.24 -3.43
C GLY A 120 5.20 -15.99 -3.60
N GLY A 121 4.88 -14.99 -4.42
CA GLY A 121 3.52 -14.48 -4.54
C GLY A 121 3.19 -13.46 -3.46
N THR A 122 1.95 -12.97 -3.49
CA THR A 122 1.45 -11.99 -2.52
C THR A 122 0.08 -12.39 -1.99
N ILE A 123 -0.41 -11.64 -1.00
CA ILE A 123 -1.77 -11.75 -0.47
C ILE A 123 -2.37 -10.36 -0.34
N ASN A 124 -3.67 -10.23 -0.56
CA ASN A 124 -4.37 -8.96 -0.36
C ASN A 124 -5.79 -9.16 0.16
N ASN A 125 -6.33 -8.10 0.80
CA ASN A 125 -7.75 -7.99 1.12
C ASN A 125 -8.57 -7.73 -0.16
N CYS A 126 -9.56 -8.59 -0.44
CA CYS A 126 -10.49 -8.45 -1.55
C CYS A 126 -11.88 -8.11 -1.00
N VAL A 127 -12.12 -6.80 -0.78
CA VAL A 127 -13.31 -6.35 -0.03
C VAL A 127 -14.27 -5.47 -0.83
N THR A 128 -13.78 -4.81 -1.90
CA THR A 128 -14.54 -3.79 -2.62
C THR A 128 -15.45 -4.41 -3.68
N GLU A 129 -16.70 -3.95 -3.75
CA GLU A 129 -17.69 -4.30 -4.78
C GLU A 129 -18.22 -3.04 -5.45
N ALA A 130 -18.66 -3.15 -6.71
CA ALA A 130 -19.05 -1.99 -7.51
C ALA A 130 -20.25 -1.23 -6.90
N GLU A 131 -21.21 -1.97 -6.37
CA GLU A 131 -22.48 -1.42 -5.87
C GLU A 131 -22.36 -0.87 -4.44
N LEU A 132 -21.48 -1.46 -3.62
CA LEU A 132 -21.31 -1.10 -2.21
C LEU A 132 -20.16 -0.11 -1.96
N GLY A 133 -19.23 0.01 -2.91
CA GLY A 133 -17.98 0.71 -2.68
C GLY A 133 -17.12 0.00 -1.61
N SER A 134 -16.52 0.76 -0.72
CA SER A 134 -15.67 0.21 0.35
C SER A 134 -16.48 -0.17 1.59
N ILE A 135 -16.24 -1.35 2.14
CA ILE A 135 -16.77 -1.81 3.44
C ILE A 135 -16.42 -0.83 4.58
N SER A 136 -15.34 -0.06 4.45
CA SER A 136 -14.96 0.96 5.44
C SER A 136 -16.00 2.07 5.64
N ARG A 137 -16.91 2.25 4.68
CA ARG A 137 -18.03 3.21 4.76
C ARG A 137 -19.32 2.61 5.31
N GLY A 138 -19.31 1.34 5.71
CA GLY A 138 -20.48 0.58 6.15
C GLY A 138 -21.11 -0.20 4.99
N GLY A 139 -22.05 -1.08 5.29
CA GLY A 139 -22.67 -1.97 4.32
C GLY A 139 -22.11 -3.40 4.41
N LEU A 140 -22.84 -4.33 3.82
CA LEU A 140 -22.47 -5.74 3.72
C LEU A 140 -22.15 -6.05 2.27
N PRO A 141 -21.11 -6.86 1.99
CA PRO A 141 -20.86 -7.33 0.63
C PRO A 141 -22.04 -8.15 0.10
N ALA A 142 -22.28 -8.06 -1.21
CA ALA A 142 -23.25 -8.89 -1.91
C ALA A 142 -22.70 -10.31 -2.16
N MET A 143 -21.39 -10.51 -2.05
CA MET A 143 -20.75 -11.81 -2.20
C MET A 143 -21.18 -12.77 -1.08
N THR A 144 -21.66 -13.97 -1.46
CA THR A 144 -22.22 -14.94 -0.56
C THR A 144 -21.47 -16.27 -0.58
N GLY A 145 -21.63 -17.05 0.52
CA GLY A 145 -21.16 -18.43 0.60
C GLY A 145 -22.33 -19.39 0.81
N GLU A 146 -22.32 -20.52 0.11
CA GLU A 146 -23.24 -21.64 0.31
C GLU A 146 -22.50 -22.76 1.04
N ARG A 147 -23.15 -23.34 2.06
CA ARG A 147 -22.58 -24.43 2.83
C ARG A 147 -22.53 -25.72 2.01
N VAL A 148 -21.36 -26.36 1.98
CA VAL A 148 -21.15 -27.67 1.36
C VAL A 148 -20.34 -28.56 2.32
N ASP A 149 -20.16 -29.84 1.96
CA ASP A 149 -19.34 -30.73 2.78
C ASP A 149 -17.89 -30.25 2.88
N GLY A 150 -17.40 -30.13 4.11
CA GLY A 150 -16.01 -29.68 4.42
C GLY A 150 -15.73 -28.20 4.20
N GLY A 151 -16.70 -27.36 3.79
CA GLY A 151 -16.43 -25.95 3.53
C GLY A 151 -17.59 -25.16 2.93
N TRP A 152 -17.24 -24.24 2.05
CA TRP A 152 -18.15 -23.25 1.47
C TRP A 152 -17.91 -23.09 -0.04
N ARG A 153 -18.96 -22.91 -0.81
CA ARG A 153 -18.90 -22.42 -2.18
C ARG A 153 -19.16 -20.93 -2.18
N VAL A 154 -18.19 -20.13 -2.61
CA VAL A 154 -18.33 -18.67 -2.61
C VAL A 154 -18.56 -18.17 -4.03
N THR A 155 -19.52 -17.23 -4.17
CA THR A 155 -19.93 -16.67 -5.47
C THR A 155 -20.06 -15.15 -5.35
N GLY A 156 -19.54 -14.43 -6.34
CA GLY A 156 -19.62 -12.97 -6.42
C GLY A 156 -18.48 -12.35 -7.21
N ARG A 157 -18.34 -11.03 -7.09
CA ARG A 157 -17.32 -10.26 -7.82
C ARG A 157 -16.69 -9.22 -6.92
N LYS A 158 -15.36 -9.14 -6.92
CA LYS A 158 -14.60 -8.07 -6.28
C LYS A 158 -13.95 -7.19 -7.35
N ILE A 159 -13.86 -5.88 -7.05
CA ILE A 159 -13.16 -4.92 -7.91
C ILE A 159 -12.01 -4.28 -7.13
N PHE A 160 -11.10 -3.61 -7.85
CA PHE A 160 -9.91 -2.99 -7.26
C PHE A 160 -9.06 -3.97 -6.45
N VAL A 161 -8.94 -5.20 -6.93
CA VAL A 161 -8.10 -6.23 -6.32
C VAL A 161 -6.65 -6.00 -6.73
N THR A 162 -5.94 -5.19 -5.94
CA THR A 162 -4.56 -4.80 -6.20
C THR A 162 -3.64 -6.02 -6.18
N GLY A 163 -2.84 -6.20 -7.25
CA GLY A 163 -1.93 -7.32 -7.39
C GLY A 163 -2.59 -8.61 -7.87
N ALA A 164 -3.84 -8.57 -8.35
CA ALA A 164 -4.60 -9.77 -8.76
C ALA A 164 -3.77 -10.80 -9.55
N PRO A 165 -2.91 -10.44 -10.54
CA PRO A 165 -2.13 -11.42 -11.31
C PRO A 165 -1.07 -12.20 -10.52
N VAL A 166 -0.71 -11.79 -9.31
CA VAL A 166 0.33 -12.44 -8.47
C VAL A 166 -0.17 -12.81 -7.08
N LEU A 167 -1.46 -12.66 -6.81
CA LEU A 167 -2.03 -13.10 -5.54
C LEU A 167 -2.00 -14.62 -5.43
N ARG A 168 -1.15 -15.12 -4.51
CA ARG A 168 -1.17 -16.51 -4.10
C ARG A 168 -2.38 -16.81 -3.21
N PHE A 169 -2.79 -15.79 -2.42
CA PHE A 169 -3.96 -15.85 -1.56
C PHE A 169 -4.79 -14.56 -1.67
N LEU A 170 -6.11 -14.71 -1.61
CA LEU A 170 -7.09 -13.64 -1.63
C LEU A 170 -7.91 -13.72 -0.33
N ALA A 171 -7.71 -12.76 0.59
CA ALA A 171 -8.52 -12.63 1.79
C ALA A 171 -9.83 -11.93 1.44
N THR A 172 -10.84 -12.70 1.12
CA THR A 172 -12.07 -12.21 0.48
C THR A 172 -13.20 -12.05 1.48
N ALA A 173 -13.81 -10.85 1.53
CA ALA A 173 -14.97 -10.59 2.37
C ALA A 173 -16.22 -11.25 1.77
N VAL A 174 -16.87 -12.12 2.56
CA VAL A 174 -18.05 -12.92 2.16
C VAL A 174 -19.08 -12.85 3.26
N VAL A 175 -20.37 -12.84 2.89
CA VAL A 175 -21.48 -13.01 3.83
C VAL A 175 -21.94 -14.47 3.78
N LEU A 176 -21.85 -15.13 4.92
CA LEU A 176 -22.37 -16.48 5.12
C LEU A 176 -23.86 -16.40 5.55
N PRO A 177 -24.68 -17.40 5.18
CA PRO A 177 -26.11 -17.40 5.49
C PRO A 177 -26.38 -17.45 7.00
N PRO A 178 -27.62 -17.13 7.43
CA PRO A 178 -28.05 -17.25 8.80
C PRO A 178 -27.82 -18.63 9.39
N SER A 179 -27.44 -18.65 10.68
CA SER A 179 -27.27 -19.85 11.49
C SER A 179 -27.86 -19.62 12.87
N GLU A 180 -27.94 -20.65 13.70
CA GLU A 180 -28.40 -20.52 15.08
C GLU A 180 -27.53 -19.54 15.89
N ALA A 181 -26.21 -19.56 15.68
CA ALA A 181 -25.25 -18.66 16.33
C ALA A 181 -25.26 -17.22 15.76
N ALA A 182 -25.69 -17.06 14.52
CA ALA A 182 -25.72 -15.78 13.82
C ALA A 182 -27.00 -15.65 12.98
N PRO A 183 -28.14 -15.24 13.60
CA PRO A 183 -29.46 -15.25 12.94
C PRO A 183 -29.59 -14.33 11.70
N GLN A 184 -28.70 -13.37 11.53
CA GLN A 184 -28.65 -12.49 10.36
C GLN A 184 -27.48 -12.82 9.42
N GLY A 185 -26.78 -13.94 9.65
CA GLY A 185 -25.58 -14.34 8.92
C GLY A 185 -24.28 -13.79 9.53
N GLU A 186 -23.17 -14.14 8.92
CA GLU A 186 -21.82 -13.73 9.34
C GLU A 186 -21.07 -13.06 8.18
N LEU A 187 -20.41 -11.95 8.48
CA LEU A 187 -19.36 -11.42 7.64
C LEU A 187 -18.05 -12.11 8.00
N VAL A 188 -17.38 -12.71 7.02
CA VAL A 188 -16.15 -13.46 7.22
C VAL A 188 -15.08 -13.00 6.22
N SER A 189 -13.83 -13.34 6.52
CA SER A 189 -12.73 -13.35 5.54
C SER A 189 -12.49 -14.79 5.09
N ALA A 190 -12.79 -15.08 3.83
CA ALA A 190 -12.52 -16.38 3.20
C ALA A 190 -11.17 -16.30 2.48
N ILE A 191 -10.21 -17.14 2.88
CA ILE A 191 -8.89 -17.18 2.24
C ILE A 191 -8.94 -18.12 1.04
N VAL A 192 -9.02 -17.54 -0.14
CA VAL A 192 -9.05 -18.25 -1.43
C VAL A 192 -7.63 -18.35 -1.98
N GLU A 193 -7.25 -19.52 -2.51
CA GLU A 193 -6.00 -19.68 -3.27
C GLU A 193 -6.11 -19.09 -4.68
N GLY A 194 -5.07 -18.39 -5.11
CA GLY A 194 -4.94 -17.95 -6.49
C GLY A 194 -4.93 -19.15 -7.46
N GLY A 195 -5.70 -19.04 -8.56
CA GLY A 195 -5.84 -20.13 -9.52
C GLY A 195 -6.82 -21.24 -9.12
N SER A 196 -7.57 -21.10 -8.01
CA SER A 196 -8.66 -22.04 -7.66
C SER A 196 -9.67 -22.18 -8.78
N PRO A 197 -10.23 -23.40 -9.01
CA PRO A 197 -11.32 -23.59 -9.97
C PRO A 197 -12.48 -22.62 -9.68
N GLY A 198 -12.98 -21.96 -10.72
CA GLY A 198 -14.06 -20.96 -10.63
C GLY A 198 -13.55 -19.54 -10.35
N LEU A 199 -12.25 -19.34 -10.09
CA LEU A 199 -11.67 -18.01 -9.95
C LEU A 199 -11.22 -17.49 -11.33
N SER A 200 -11.61 -16.26 -11.69
CA SER A 200 -11.15 -15.61 -12.93
C SER A 200 -10.87 -14.13 -12.71
N ILE A 201 -9.97 -13.57 -13.50
CA ILE A 201 -9.54 -12.18 -13.44
C ILE A 201 -9.92 -11.49 -14.73
N ASP A 202 -10.66 -10.37 -14.63
CA ASP A 202 -10.98 -9.53 -15.78
C ASP A 202 -10.00 -8.36 -15.84
N ASP A 203 -9.50 -8.04 -17.03
CA ASP A 203 -8.71 -6.83 -17.24
C ASP A 203 -9.60 -5.57 -17.18
N THR A 204 -9.62 -4.95 -16.03
CA THR A 204 -10.38 -3.71 -15.75
C THR A 204 -9.47 -2.52 -15.43
N TRP A 205 -8.14 -2.70 -15.46
CA TRP A 205 -7.19 -1.69 -15.04
C TRP A 205 -6.29 -1.13 -16.16
N SER A 206 -6.33 -1.71 -17.38
CA SER A 206 -5.50 -1.29 -18.51
C SER A 206 -5.69 0.18 -18.92
N GLY A 207 -6.89 0.75 -18.69
CA GLY A 207 -7.19 2.17 -18.94
C GLY A 207 -6.96 3.12 -17.77
N ALA A 208 -6.30 2.70 -16.69
CA ALA A 208 -6.13 3.52 -15.50
C ALA A 208 -5.31 4.78 -15.74
N LEU A 209 -5.62 5.84 -14.99
CA LEU A 209 -4.89 7.11 -15.03
C LEU A 209 -3.41 6.89 -14.64
N GLY A 210 -3.15 6.22 -13.52
CA GLY A 210 -1.83 5.95 -12.98
C GLY A 210 -1.79 4.60 -12.27
N LEU A 211 -0.61 4.23 -11.75
CA LEU A 211 -0.38 2.92 -11.14
C LEU A 211 -0.81 1.77 -12.06
N ARG A 212 -0.55 1.91 -13.36
CA ARG A 212 -1.04 1.00 -14.39
C ARG A 212 -0.51 -0.41 -14.24
N GLY A 213 0.71 -0.55 -13.73
CA GLY A 213 1.35 -1.83 -13.45
C GLY A 213 0.90 -2.50 -12.13
N CYS A 214 -0.03 -1.94 -11.35
CA CYS A 214 -0.40 -2.54 -10.06
C CYS A 214 -1.44 -3.68 -10.18
N GLY A 215 -1.96 -3.95 -11.38
CA GLY A 215 -2.90 -5.05 -11.63
C GLY A 215 -4.13 -4.99 -10.72
N ASN A 216 -4.73 -3.80 -10.59
CA ASN A 216 -5.87 -3.55 -9.72
C ASN A 216 -7.19 -4.01 -10.38
N GLN A 217 -7.25 -5.29 -10.68
CA GLN A 217 -8.25 -5.93 -11.54
C GLN A 217 -9.54 -6.26 -10.81
N ALA A 218 -10.57 -6.64 -11.57
CA ALA A 218 -11.74 -7.32 -11.03
C ALA A 218 -11.49 -8.84 -10.97
N VAL A 219 -12.00 -9.46 -9.91
CA VAL A 219 -11.91 -10.92 -9.70
C VAL A 219 -13.32 -11.48 -9.53
N ASN A 220 -13.64 -12.48 -10.34
CA ASN A 220 -14.91 -13.19 -10.28
C ASN A 220 -14.72 -14.51 -9.53
N TYR A 221 -15.72 -14.88 -8.76
CA TYR A 221 -15.80 -16.11 -7.99
C TYR A 221 -17.07 -16.84 -8.44
N ASP A 222 -16.91 -17.96 -9.14
CA ASP A 222 -18.00 -18.82 -9.58
C ASP A 222 -17.91 -20.15 -8.83
N GLN A 223 -18.71 -20.28 -7.77
CA GLN A 223 -18.75 -21.49 -6.93
C GLN A 223 -17.37 -21.94 -6.44
N VAL A 224 -16.49 -21.00 -6.09
CA VAL A 224 -15.13 -21.31 -5.62
C VAL A 224 -15.19 -21.98 -4.25
N PHE A 225 -14.59 -23.16 -4.12
CA PHE A 225 -14.56 -23.89 -2.87
C PHE A 225 -13.53 -23.31 -1.88
N VAL A 226 -13.97 -23.09 -0.65
CA VAL A 226 -13.12 -22.62 0.47
C VAL A 226 -13.31 -23.56 1.67
N PRO A 227 -12.27 -24.25 2.13
CA PRO A 227 -12.35 -25.15 3.29
C PRO A 227 -12.71 -24.36 4.57
N ASP A 228 -13.38 -25.00 5.51
CA ASP A 228 -13.74 -24.39 6.81
C ASP A 228 -12.53 -23.78 7.53
N ALA A 229 -11.38 -24.43 7.47
CA ALA A 229 -10.14 -23.97 8.09
C ALA A 229 -9.62 -22.63 7.51
N ARG A 230 -10.08 -22.23 6.30
CA ARG A 230 -9.72 -21.00 5.61
C ARG A 230 -10.77 -19.89 5.79
N ILE A 231 -11.79 -20.09 6.65
CA ILE A 231 -12.77 -19.07 7.03
C ILE A 231 -12.32 -18.41 8.33
N VAL A 232 -11.85 -17.19 8.24
CA VAL A 232 -11.28 -16.43 9.37
C VAL A 232 -12.04 -15.13 9.63
N GLU A 233 -11.75 -14.44 10.72
CA GLU A 233 -12.31 -13.12 11.09
C GLU A 233 -13.84 -13.07 11.03
N ARG A 234 -14.52 -14.03 11.68
CA ARG A 234 -16.00 -14.12 11.72
C ARG A 234 -16.61 -13.01 12.58
N VAL A 235 -17.58 -12.29 12.03
CA VAL A 235 -18.34 -11.24 12.72
C VAL A 235 -19.81 -11.40 12.39
N ALA A 236 -20.67 -11.56 13.41
CA ALA A 236 -22.12 -11.64 13.20
C ALA A 236 -22.64 -10.35 12.55
N VAL A 237 -23.51 -10.48 11.55
CA VAL A 237 -24.17 -9.35 10.90
C VAL A 237 -25.07 -8.64 11.93
N GLY A 238 -24.98 -7.30 12.00
CA GLY A 238 -25.69 -6.51 13.02
C GLY A 238 -25.03 -6.53 14.40
N GLY A 239 -24.00 -7.36 14.61
CA GLY A 239 -23.21 -7.36 15.84
C GLY A 239 -22.27 -6.15 15.95
N PRO A 240 -21.69 -5.92 17.13
CA PRO A 240 -20.74 -4.82 17.32
C PRO A 240 -19.52 -5.05 16.43
N ARG A 241 -19.34 -4.17 15.43
CA ARG A 241 -18.11 -4.13 14.66
C ARG A 241 -17.04 -3.54 15.58
N LYS A 242 -15.96 -4.30 15.80
CA LYS A 242 -14.76 -3.71 16.39
C LYS A 242 -14.37 -2.53 15.50
N ALA A 243 -14.16 -1.36 16.11
CA ALA A 243 -13.54 -0.24 15.40
C ALA A 243 -12.31 -0.78 14.65
N PRO A 244 -12.04 -0.31 13.42
CA PRO A 244 -10.81 -0.69 12.75
C PRO A 244 -9.66 -0.48 13.73
N GLY A 245 -9.01 -1.56 14.15
CA GLY A 245 -7.87 -1.49 15.07
C GLY A 245 -6.80 -0.60 14.46
N THR A 246 -6.02 0.02 15.31
CA THR A 246 -4.83 0.75 14.88
C THR A 246 -3.93 -0.21 14.10
N ASN A 247 -3.68 0.10 12.83
CA ASN A 247 -2.85 -0.73 11.96
C ASN A 247 -1.62 0.07 11.50
N ALA A 248 -0.52 -0.05 12.24
CA ALA A 248 0.73 0.62 11.91
C ALA A 248 1.33 0.14 10.58
N TRP A 249 0.98 -1.04 10.11
CA TRP A 249 1.42 -1.59 8.82
C TRP A 249 0.81 -0.87 7.59
N ASN A 250 -0.02 0.14 7.81
CA ASN A 250 -0.37 1.12 6.77
C ASN A 250 0.73 2.17 6.53
N LEU A 251 1.69 2.33 7.44
CA LEU A 251 2.81 3.28 7.28
C LEU A 251 3.74 2.90 6.12
N PRO A 252 4.15 1.64 5.92
CA PRO A 252 4.88 1.22 4.72
C PRO A 252 4.15 1.54 3.41
N LEU A 253 2.80 1.48 3.42
CA LEU A 253 2.00 1.86 2.25
C LEU A 253 2.06 3.37 1.97
N ALA A 254 2.03 4.21 3.02
CA ALA A 254 2.22 5.65 2.89
C ALA A 254 3.63 6.01 2.39
N ALA A 255 4.65 5.23 2.78
CA ALA A 255 6.03 5.39 2.33
C ALA A 255 6.21 5.26 0.80
N VAL A 256 5.37 4.46 0.12
CA VAL A 256 5.37 4.33 -1.34
C VAL A 256 5.18 5.70 -2.00
N TYR A 257 4.21 6.48 -1.53
CA TYR A 257 3.92 7.82 -2.09
C TYR A 257 5.05 8.81 -1.81
N LEU A 258 5.65 8.72 -0.63
CA LEU A 258 6.86 9.50 -0.32
C LEU A 258 7.99 9.16 -1.30
N GLY A 259 8.13 7.88 -1.66
CA GLY A 259 9.05 7.40 -2.70
C GLY A 259 8.79 8.02 -4.07
N ILE A 260 7.53 8.07 -4.51
CA ILE A 260 7.13 8.73 -5.78
C ILE A 260 7.57 10.20 -5.78
N GLY A 261 7.25 10.93 -4.70
CA GLY A 261 7.65 12.32 -4.56
C GLY A 261 9.17 12.51 -4.61
N GLN A 262 9.93 11.64 -3.95
CA GLN A 262 11.39 11.69 -3.97
C GLN A 262 11.95 11.40 -5.37
N ALA A 263 11.37 10.45 -6.11
CA ALA A 263 11.76 10.18 -7.49
C ALA A 263 11.52 11.41 -8.39
N ALA A 264 10.38 12.08 -8.22
CA ALA A 264 10.04 13.28 -8.98
C ALA A 264 10.99 14.45 -8.67
N LEU A 265 11.33 14.67 -7.39
CA LEU A 265 12.34 15.68 -6.99
C LEU A 265 13.70 15.39 -7.62
N ASN A 266 14.15 14.12 -7.56
CA ASN A 266 15.44 13.72 -8.12
C ASN A 266 15.48 13.92 -9.64
N ALA A 267 14.44 13.55 -10.37
CA ALA A 267 14.34 13.72 -11.80
C ALA A 267 14.30 15.21 -12.21
N ALA A 268 13.52 16.02 -11.49
CA ALA A 268 13.46 17.47 -11.72
C ALA A 268 14.81 18.15 -11.46
N ALA A 269 15.50 17.80 -10.37
CA ALA A 269 16.81 18.33 -10.04
C ALA A 269 17.87 17.90 -11.07
N HIS A 270 17.84 16.63 -11.50
CA HIS A 270 18.72 16.15 -12.57
C HIS A 270 18.48 16.92 -13.87
N TYR A 271 17.22 17.07 -14.29
CA TYR A 271 16.88 17.84 -15.46
C TYR A 271 17.36 19.31 -15.34
N ALA A 272 17.13 19.94 -14.21
CA ALA A 272 17.51 21.35 -13.99
C ALA A 272 19.03 21.57 -14.08
N ASN A 273 19.82 20.62 -13.57
CA ASN A 273 21.29 20.69 -13.63
C ASN A 273 21.85 20.45 -15.04
N ASN A 274 21.14 19.72 -15.90
CA ASN A 274 21.65 19.37 -17.24
C ASN A 274 21.03 20.20 -18.36
N ARG A 275 19.92 20.91 -18.11
CA ARG A 275 19.26 21.74 -19.11
C ARG A 275 19.93 23.10 -19.23
N VAL A 276 20.61 23.37 -20.34
CA VAL A 276 21.27 24.65 -20.68
C VAL A 276 20.57 25.28 -21.89
N PRO A 277 19.56 26.16 -21.71
CA PRO A 277 18.97 26.90 -22.82
C PRO A 277 19.98 27.85 -23.44
N PRO A 278 20.07 27.98 -24.79
CA PRO A 278 21.02 28.88 -25.45
C PRO A 278 20.95 30.31 -24.95
N ALA A 279 19.75 30.84 -24.73
CA ALA A 279 19.54 32.21 -24.25
C ALA A 279 20.06 32.44 -22.81
N LEU A 280 20.14 31.36 -21.98
CA LEU A 280 20.64 31.47 -20.62
C LEU A 280 22.16 31.19 -20.52
N GLY A 281 22.71 30.34 -21.40
CA GLY A 281 24.11 29.96 -21.45
C GLY A 281 24.62 29.18 -20.24
N LYS A 282 23.73 28.76 -19.34
CA LYS A 282 24.04 28.03 -18.10
C LYS A 282 22.83 27.15 -17.71
N PRO A 283 23.03 26.16 -16.79
CA PRO A 283 21.94 25.31 -16.32
C PRO A 283 20.80 26.11 -15.71
N ILE A 284 19.54 25.68 -15.96
CA ILE A 284 18.35 26.30 -15.34
C ILE A 284 18.34 26.19 -13.82
N ALA A 285 19.08 25.25 -13.24
CA ALA A 285 19.30 25.15 -11.79
C ALA A 285 19.88 26.43 -11.16
N THR A 286 20.49 27.33 -11.96
CA THR A 286 21.00 28.62 -11.48
C THR A 286 19.92 29.69 -11.35
N ALA A 287 18.72 29.44 -11.86
CA ALA A 287 17.60 30.39 -11.80
C ALA A 287 16.94 30.37 -10.41
N PRO A 288 16.76 31.54 -9.75
CA PRO A 288 16.24 31.60 -8.39
C PRO A 288 14.88 30.91 -8.20
N HIS A 289 13.96 31.05 -9.17
CA HIS A 289 12.64 30.40 -9.10
C HIS A 289 12.72 28.87 -9.17
N VAL A 290 13.66 28.31 -9.95
CA VAL A 290 13.89 26.86 -10.01
C VAL A 290 14.42 26.34 -8.66
N GLN A 291 15.38 27.08 -8.06
CA GLN A 291 15.91 26.75 -6.72
C GLN A 291 14.81 26.81 -5.66
N GLN A 292 13.92 27.83 -5.74
CA GLN A 292 12.78 27.95 -4.84
C GLN A 292 11.82 26.75 -4.98
N TRP A 293 11.47 26.34 -6.21
CA TRP A 293 10.60 25.19 -6.45
C TRP A 293 11.21 23.89 -5.90
N LEU A 294 12.49 23.64 -6.18
CA LEU A 294 13.19 22.46 -5.64
C LEU A 294 13.24 22.50 -4.11
N GLY A 295 13.45 23.67 -3.50
CA GLY A 295 13.42 23.84 -2.04
C GLY A 295 12.03 23.56 -1.45
N GLN A 296 10.96 24.02 -2.07
CA GLN A 296 9.58 23.73 -1.64
C GLN A 296 9.27 22.23 -1.71
N MET A 297 9.70 21.57 -2.79
CA MET A 297 9.55 20.10 -2.94
C MET A 297 10.28 19.35 -1.82
N ASP A 298 11.53 19.70 -1.54
CA ASP A 298 12.33 19.03 -0.50
C ASP A 298 11.76 19.26 0.91
N VAL A 299 11.29 20.47 1.22
CA VAL A 299 10.64 20.77 2.50
C VAL A 299 9.38 19.93 2.71
N ALA A 300 8.53 19.81 1.69
CA ALA A 300 7.32 19.00 1.78
C ALA A 300 7.63 17.52 2.06
N LEU A 301 8.63 16.95 1.37
CA LEU A 301 9.05 15.56 1.59
C LEU A 301 9.70 15.37 2.96
N ARG A 302 10.51 16.30 3.43
CA ARG A 302 11.12 16.24 4.78
C ARG A 302 10.07 16.26 5.87
N ALA A 303 9.07 17.12 5.78
CA ALA A 303 7.99 17.20 6.76
C ALA A 303 7.17 15.90 6.80
N ALA A 304 6.76 15.38 5.65
CA ALA A 304 6.02 14.13 5.56
C ALA A 304 6.82 12.94 6.10
N ARG A 305 8.12 12.84 5.73
CA ARG A 305 9.03 11.79 6.23
C ARG A 305 9.23 11.85 7.73
N ALA A 306 9.35 13.05 8.32
CA ALA A 306 9.51 13.19 9.75
C ALA A 306 8.31 12.62 10.51
N VAL A 307 7.08 12.96 10.09
CA VAL A 307 5.86 12.44 10.72
C VAL A 307 5.70 10.93 10.48
N LEU A 308 6.01 10.44 9.28
CA LEU A 308 5.97 9.01 8.97
C LEU A 308 6.92 8.19 9.85
N HIS A 309 8.17 8.65 9.99
CA HIS A 309 9.19 7.98 10.79
C HIS A 309 8.86 8.05 12.30
N ASP A 310 8.33 9.18 12.77
CA ASP A 310 7.89 9.34 14.15
C ASP A 310 6.77 8.35 14.48
N ALA A 311 5.75 8.27 13.65
CA ALA A 311 4.67 7.31 13.83
C ALA A 311 5.17 5.85 13.87
N ALA A 312 6.09 5.46 12.97
CA ALA A 312 6.61 4.10 12.96
C ALA A 312 7.44 3.77 14.21
N ARG A 313 8.24 4.71 14.71
CA ARG A 313 9.01 4.54 15.95
C ARG A 313 8.13 4.51 17.19
N THR A 314 7.10 5.34 17.24
CA THR A 314 6.12 5.33 18.33
C THR A 314 5.45 3.97 18.44
N TRP A 315 5.09 3.35 17.31
CA TRP A 315 4.56 1.98 17.33
C TRP A 315 5.55 0.98 17.94
N LEU A 316 6.81 1.05 17.53
CA LEU A 316 7.86 0.11 18.01
C LEU A 316 8.26 0.33 19.46
N SER A 317 8.02 1.51 20.04
CA SER A 317 8.31 1.77 21.46
C SER A 317 7.40 0.98 22.40
N GLY A 318 6.25 0.50 21.91
CA GLY A 318 5.23 -0.16 22.73
C GLY A 318 4.39 0.81 23.59
N ASP A 319 4.80 2.07 23.74
CA ASP A 319 4.04 3.13 24.41
C ASP A 319 3.18 3.88 23.40
N VAL A 320 2.13 3.21 22.94
CA VAL A 320 1.27 3.67 21.85
C VAL A 320 0.11 4.48 22.42
N PRO A 321 -0.02 5.78 22.08
CA PRO A 321 -1.14 6.62 22.53
C PRO A 321 -2.50 6.05 22.10
N ALA A 322 -3.54 6.26 22.91
CA ALA A 322 -4.89 5.78 22.63
C ALA A 322 -5.48 6.33 21.32
N ASP A 323 -5.01 7.49 20.87
CA ASP A 323 -5.41 8.15 19.61
C ASP A 323 -4.40 7.96 18.47
N PHE A 324 -3.52 6.97 18.58
CA PHE A 324 -2.44 6.70 17.60
C PHE A 324 -2.96 6.50 16.16
N GLY A 325 -4.20 6.06 15.98
CA GLY A 325 -4.84 6.02 14.67
C GLY A 325 -4.84 7.38 13.94
N ALA A 326 -4.91 8.49 14.68
CA ALA A 326 -4.80 9.83 14.11
C ALA A 326 -3.36 10.13 13.61
N SER A 327 -2.32 9.62 14.30
CA SER A 327 -0.93 9.75 13.86
C SER A 327 -0.68 9.00 12.55
N ILE A 328 -1.22 7.78 12.41
CA ILE A 328 -1.14 7.02 11.15
C ILE A 328 -1.87 7.76 10.03
N ALA A 329 -3.07 8.27 10.31
CA ALA A 329 -3.85 9.05 9.34
C ALA A 329 -3.12 10.32 8.90
N ALA A 330 -2.46 11.03 9.83
CA ALA A 330 -1.65 12.21 9.56
C ALA A 330 -0.43 11.88 8.69
N ALA A 331 0.28 10.79 9.01
CA ALA A 331 1.41 10.32 8.21
C ALA A 331 0.99 9.99 6.77
N LYS A 332 -0.12 9.23 6.59
CA LYS A 332 -0.68 8.92 5.27
C LYS A 332 -1.07 10.18 4.52
N TYR A 333 -1.84 11.07 5.15
CA TYR A 333 -2.29 12.32 4.55
C TYR A 333 -1.10 13.17 4.06
N LEU A 334 -0.10 13.37 4.89
CA LEU A 334 1.08 14.16 4.54
C LEU A 334 1.89 13.52 3.40
N CYS A 335 2.13 12.20 3.43
CA CYS A 335 2.89 11.51 2.40
C CYS A 335 2.20 11.58 1.03
N THR A 336 0.90 11.34 0.97
CA THR A 336 0.14 11.35 -0.29
C THR A 336 -0.01 12.75 -0.86
N ASN A 337 -0.28 13.75 -0.03
CA ASN A 337 -0.42 15.15 -0.47
C ASN A 337 0.93 15.78 -0.83
N ALA A 338 2.01 15.46 -0.10
CA ALA A 338 3.36 15.86 -0.48
C ALA A 338 3.75 15.28 -1.85
N ALA A 339 3.48 13.98 -2.10
CA ALA A 339 3.72 13.38 -3.40
C ALA A 339 2.97 14.10 -4.53
N CYS A 340 1.69 14.43 -4.32
CA CYS A 340 0.89 15.18 -5.29
C CYS A 340 1.48 16.56 -5.58
N THR A 341 1.81 17.33 -4.56
CA THR A 341 2.39 18.68 -4.68
C THR A 341 3.76 18.63 -5.35
N VAL A 342 4.61 17.70 -4.94
CA VAL A 342 5.97 17.55 -5.46
C VAL A 342 5.97 17.14 -6.93
N THR A 343 5.13 16.18 -7.31
CA THR A 343 5.05 15.73 -8.71
C THR A 343 4.49 16.82 -9.62
N GLU A 344 3.52 17.61 -9.17
CA GLU A 344 3.02 18.77 -9.91
C GLU A 344 4.11 19.85 -10.09
N THR A 345 4.85 20.17 -9.02
CA THR A 345 5.94 21.16 -9.07
C THR A 345 7.07 20.70 -9.99
N ALA A 346 7.37 19.38 -10.00
CA ALA A 346 8.37 18.80 -10.91
C ALA A 346 8.03 19.03 -12.39
N LEU A 347 6.74 18.98 -12.77
CA LEU A 347 6.32 19.32 -14.14
C LEU A 347 6.65 20.78 -14.48
N ARG A 348 6.47 21.70 -13.53
CA ARG A 348 6.78 23.14 -13.72
C ARG A 348 8.28 23.36 -13.92
N VAL A 349 9.14 22.63 -13.21
CA VAL A 349 10.60 22.71 -13.38
C VAL A 349 11.03 22.32 -14.79
N ALA A 350 10.44 21.28 -15.36
CA ALA A 350 10.77 20.81 -16.70
C ALA A 350 10.02 21.56 -17.82
N GLY A 351 8.95 22.32 -17.47
CA GLY A 351 8.14 23.06 -18.43
C GLY A 351 7.52 22.14 -19.47
N GLY A 352 7.47 22.57 -20.74
CA GLY A 352 6.85 21.80 -21.83
C GLY A 352 7.43 20.39 -22.03
N PHE A 353 8.69 20.14 -21.66
CA PHE A 353 9.30 18.81 -21.73
C PHE A 353 8.67 17.79 -20.76
N SER A 354 7.98 18.24 -19.73
CA SER A 354 7.26 17.35 -18.80
C SER A 354 5.99 16.75 -19.40
N MET A 355 5.52 17.29 -20.55
CA MET A 355 4.32 16.80 -21.23
C MET A 355 4.61 15.61 -22.16
N THR A 356 5.87 15.24 -22.32
CA THR A 356 6.32 14.08 -23.10
C THR A 356 6.78 12.96 -22.19
N ARG A 357 6.97 11.78 -22.78
CA ARG A 357 7.49 10.60 -22.07
C ARG A 357 9.02 10.51 -22.03
N ASP A 358 9.72 11.53 -22.51
CA ASP A 358 11.20 11.60 -22.48
C ASP A 358 11.69 11.76 -21.03
N LEU A 359 10.86 12.31 -20.15
CA LEU A 359 11.07 12.36 -18.71
C LEU A 359 10.00 11.54 -18.00
N PRO A 360 10.33 10.90 -16.86
CA PRO A 360 9.37 10.08 -16.12
C PRO A 360 8.34 10.89 -15.32
N LEU A 361 8.35 12.23 -15.46
CA LEU A 361 7.62 13.17 -14.60
C LEU A 361 6.10 13.03 -14.74
N GLU A 362 5.60 12.82 -15.97
CA GLU A 362 4.17 12.65 -16.21
C GLU A 362 3.65 11.36 -15.55
N ARG A 363 4.43 10.28 -15.55
CA ARG A 363 4.10 9.03 -14.86
C ARG A 363 4.05 9.24 -13.35
N TYR A 364 5.06 9.86 -12.76
CA TYR A 364 5.08 10.16 -11.32
C TYR A 364 3.88 11.03 -10.91
N PHE A 365 3.52 12.02 -11.73
CA PHE A 365 2.34 12.83 -11.50
C PHE A 365 1.05 12.01 -11.48
N ARG A 366 0.87 11.08 -12.42
CA ARG A 366 -0.30 10.21 -12.50
C ARG A 366 -0.34 9.22 -11.33
N ASP A 367 0.79 8.57 -11.03
CA ASP A 367 0.90 7.55 -9.98
C ASP A 367 0.62 8.12 -8.58
N ALA A 368 1.09 9.33 -8.29
CA ALA A 368 0.85 10.00 -7.02
C ALA A 368 -0.64 10.18 -6.71
N ARG A 369 -1.49 10.35 -7.74
CA ARG A 369 -2.95 10.54 -7.56
C ARG A 369 -3.63 9.33 -6.93
N GLY A 370 -3.09 8.12 -7.09
CA GLY A 370 -3.63 6.91 -6.46
C GLY A 370 -3.74 7.03 -4.93
N GLY A 371 -2.83 7.77 -4.30
CA GLY A 371 -2.84 7.97 -2.85
C GLY A 371 -4.05 8.70 -2.30
N LEU A 372 -4.68 9.55 -3.09
CA LEU A 372 -5.86 10.31 -2.69
C LEU A 372 -7.11 9.43 -2.49
N PHE A 373 -7.13 8.28 -3.17
CA PHE A 373 -8.27 7.35 -3.15
C PHE A 373 -8.09 6.16 -2.21
N GLN A 374 -6.87 5.95 -1.69
CA GLN A 374 -6.61 4.87 -0.73
C GLN A 374 -7.09 5.23 0.68
N PRO A 375 -7.71 4.27 1.40
CA PRO A 375 -8.16 4.50 2.77
C PRO A 375 -6.99 4.74 3.76
N PRO A 376 -7.21 5.64 4.76
CA PRO A 376 -8.33 6.57 4.82
C PRO A 376 -8.17 7.67 3.76
N GLN A 377 -9.23 7.98 3.02
CA GLN A 377 -9.26 9.15 2.14
C GLN A 377 -9.08 10.43 2.96
N ASP A 378 -8.76 11.55 2.33
CA ASP A 378 -8.38 12.77 3.03
C ASP A 378 -9.49 13.31 3.96
N ASP A 379 -10.76 13.21 3.56
CA ASP A 379 -11.92 13.58 4.36
C ASP A 379 -12.01 12.74 5.64
N LEU A 380 -11.83 11.43 5.53
CA LEU A 380 -11.84 10.50 6.67
C LEU A 380 -10.61 10.72 7.56
N ALA A 381 -9.43 10.88 6.97
CA ALA A 381 -8.18 11.12 7.70
C ALA A 381 -8.26 12.40 8.54
N LEU A 382 -8.65 13.52 7.93
CA LEU A 382 -8.82 14.81 8.61
C LEU A 382 -9.90 14.73 9.70
N GLY A 383 -11.01 14.01 9.43
CA GLY A 383 -12.03 13.75 10.44
C GLY A 383 -11.51 12.95 11.64
N MET A 384 -10.66 11.94 11.43
CA MET A 384 -10.01 11.19 12.52
C MET A 384 -9.09 12.09 13.35
N ILE A 385 -8.24 12.87 12.70
CA ILE A 385 -7.30 13.80 13.34
C ILE A 385 -8.06 14.87 14.15
N GLY A 386 -9.11 15.44 13.57
CA GLY A 386 -9.94 16.45 14.24
C GLY A 386 -10.63 15.90 15.49
N ARG A 387 -11.18 14.69 15.43
CA ARG A 387 -11.78 14.05 16.62
C ARG A 387 -10.75 13.77 17.72
N ALA A 388 -9.54 13.36 17.36
CA ALA A 388 -8.47 13.16 18.32
C ALA A 388 -8.07 14.47 19.01
N ALA A 389 -7.95 15.57 18.27
CA ALA A 389 -7.65 16.89 18.82
C ALA A 389 -8.74 17.36 19.80
N LEU A 390 -10.02 17.20 19.46
CA LEU A 390 -11.15 17.53 20.34
C LEU A 390 -11.17 16.68 21.61
N ALA A 391 -10.85 15.39 21.49
CA ALA A 391 -10.77 14.48 22.65
C ALA A 391 -9.60 14.83 23.58
N ALA A 392 -8.46 15.28 23.01
CA ALA A 392 -7.30 15.73 23.79
C ALA A 392 -7.62 16.98 24.63
N GLU A 393 -8.37 17.93 24.07
CA GLU A 393 -8.77 19.15 24.79
C GLU A 393 -9.71 18.83 25.97
N LYS A 394 -10.69 17.97 25.79
CA LYS A 394 -11.58 17.53 26.88
C LYS A 394 -10.82 16.85 28.04
N ARG A 395 -9.69 16.22 27.78
CA ARG A 395 -8.84 15.64 28.83
C ARG A 395 -8.05 16.68 29.63
N ARG A 396 -7.79 17.87 29.04
CA ARG A 396 -7.02 18.97 29.68
C ARG A 396 -7.86 19.85 30.58
N VAL A 397 -9.15 19.96 30.30
CA VAL A 397 -10.11 20.75 31.10
C VAL A 397 -10.92 19.78 31.94
N PRO A 398 -10.57 19.50 33.23
CA PRO A 398 -11.43 18.77 34.14
C PRO A 398 -12.69 19.59 34.35
N GLY A 399 -13.89 19.02 34.12
CA GLY A 399 -15.17 19.64 34.37
C GLY A 399 -15.41 19.97 35.83
#